data_31dbf1d82c341c5903300d696f3842f3
#
_entry.id   31dbf1d82c341c5903300d696f3842f3
#
_cell.length_a   1.000
_cell.length_b   1.000
_cell.length_c   1.000
_cell.angle_alpha   90.00
_cell.angle_beta   90.00
_cell.angle_gamma   90.00
#
_symmetry.space_group_name_H-M   'P 1'
#
loop_
_entity.id
_entity.type
_entity.pdbx_description
1 polymer ?
#
loop_
_entity_poly.entity_id
_entity_poly.type
_entity_poly.pdbx_seq_one_letter_code
_entity_poly.pdbx_strand_id
1 'polypeptide(L)'
;INGFKTFLRGKHDACVFPLTGYAPMDVKSWRKVFQTAKSYGINYYRCHSYTPPRAAFAAADIEGIYFQAELPLWGSISPDNHRLNDFLLNEAYMTLDYMGNHPSFTMLGLGNQLGGDVDLMRNWLDGFRKHDNRHLYSFGSNNFLGWGGAIDGEDYLTTCRVGGGEGYTTHVRSSFAFVDAEKGGILNNTRPNTRADYTAAIAKSPRPVISHETGQFQIYPDYKELEKYTGVLHPYNLEIF
;
A
#
# COMPACT_ATOMS: atom_id res chain seq x y z
N ILE A 1 -13.87 5.40 -9.64
CA ILE A 1 -14.72 4.57 -8.79
C ILE A 1 -16.16 4.79 -9.19
N ASN A 2 -16.91 3.73 -9.46
CA ASN A 2 -18.32 3.80 -9.88
C ASN A 2 -18.58 4.76 -11.06
N GLY A 3 -17.67 4.78 -12.04
CA GLY A 3 -17.74 5.66 -13.20
C GLY A 3 -17.25 7.10 -12.98
N PHE A 4 -16.90 7.47 -11.77
CA PHE A 4 -16.36 8.79 -11.47
C PHE A 4 -14.84 8.79 -11.40
N LYS A 5 -14.22 9.82 -12.01
CA LYS A 5 -12.79 10.05 -11.87
C LYS A 5 -12.47 10.36 -10.41
N THR A 6 -11.63 9.56 -9.80
CA THR A 6 -11.28 9.68 -8.39
C THR A 6 -9.77 9.86 -8.24
N PHE A 7 -9.36 10.89 -7.51
CA PHE A 7 -7.96 11.10 -7.14
C PHE A 7 -7.72 10.55 -5.74
N LEU A 8 -6.83 9.57 -5.65
CA LEU A 8 -6.42 8.97 -4.38
C LEU A 8 -5.29 9.79 -3.77
N ARG A 9 -5.57 10.38 -2.61
CA ARG A 9 -4.58 11.06 -1.78
C ARG A 9 -4.33 10.18 -0.56
N GLY A 10 -3.21 9.46 -0.59
CA GLY A 10 -3.01 8.31 0.24
C GLY A 10 -2.13 8.54 1.47
N LYS A 11 -2.33 7.66 2.43
CA LYS A 11 -1.42 7.38 3.54
C LYS A 11 -0.90 5.96 3.40
N HIS A 12 0.42 5.80 3.52
CA HIS A 12 1.04 4.51 3.79
C HIS A 12 0.79 4.15 5.26
N ASP A 13 0.24 2.97 5.50
CA ASP A 13 -0.08 2.49 6.84
C ASP A 13 0.50 1.09 7.06
N ALA A 14 1.40 0.99 8.04
CA ALA A 14 2.07 -0.26 8.40
C ALA A 14 1.55 -0.85 9.72
N CYS A 15 0.32 -0.55 10.08
CA CYS A 15 -0.32 -1.04 11.31
C CYS A 15 0.45 -0.68 12.60
N VAL A 16 1.10 0.50 12.63
CA VAL A 16 1.90 0.93 13.76
C VAL A 16 1.06 1.75 14.73
N PHE A 17 0.80 1.16 15.89
CA PHE A 17 0.07 1.77 17.00
C PHE A 17 0.96 1.74 18.26
N PRO A 18 1.90 2.68 18.39
CA PRO A 18 2.98 2.58 19.38
C PRO A 18 2.50 2.66 20.84
N LEU A 19 1.37 3.31 21.10
CA LEU A 19 0.85 3.42 22.47
C LEU A 19 0.19 2.12 22.97
N THR A 20 -0.31 1.29 22.07
CA THR A 20 -1.04 0.05 22.41
C THR A 20 -0.32 -1.21 21.98
N GLY A 21 0.51 -1.12 20.93
CA GLY A 21 1.19 -2.26 20.33
C GLY A 21 0.32 -3.11 19.39
N TYR A 22 -0.95 -2.74 19.19
CA TYR A 22 -1.89 -3.42 18.29
C TYR A 22 -2.89 -2.46 17.67
N ALA A 23 -3.47 -2.85 16.53
CA ALA A 23 -4.52 -2.08 15.87
C ALA A 23 -5.79 -2.02 16.71
N PRO A 24 -6.50 -0.89 16.75
CA PRO A 24 -7.80 -0.82 17.39
C PRO A 24 -8.79 -1.82 16.80
N MET A 25 -9.61 -2.44 17.68
CA MET A 25 -10.63 -3.39 17.27
C MET A 25 -12.04 -2.80 17.34
N ASP A 26 -12.15 -1.49 17.50
CA ASP A 26 -13.41 -0.76 17.58
C ASP A 26 -13.53 0.36 16.55
N VAL A 27 -14.76 0.61 16.09
CA VAL A 27 -15.07 1.59 15.05
C VAL A 27 -14.76 3.03 15.49
N LYS A 28 -14.96 3.38 16.75
CA LYS A 28 -14.75 4.73 17.26
C LYS A 28 -13.28 5.15 17.16
N SER A 29 -12.38 4.26 17.54
CA SER A 29 -10.93 4.51 17.47
C SER A 29 -10.47 4.68 16.04
N TRP A 30 -10.93 3.83 15.11
CA TRP A 30 -10.60 3.96 13.70
C TRP A 30 -11.21 5.22 13.06
N ARG A 31 -12.43 5.61 13.44
CA ARG A 31 -12.99 6.88 12.98
C ARG A 31 -12.12 8.07 13.38
N LYS A 32 -11.59 8.08 14.61
CA LYS A 32 -10.65 9.13 15.04
C LYS A 32 -9.40 9.18 14.14
N VAL A 33 -8.83 8.01 13.80
CA VAL A 33 -7.67 7.91 12.89
C VAL A 33 -8.02 8.51 11.52
N PHE A 34 -9.16 8.13 10.95
CA PHE A 34 -9.56 8.60 9.62
C PHE A 34 -9.97 10.07 9.60
N GLN A 35 -10.64 10.58 10.62
CA GLN A 35 -10.97 11.99 10.75
C GLN A 35 -9.70 12.85 10.80
N THR A 36 -8.69 12.41 11.53
CA THR A 36 -7.38 13.07 11.54
C THR A 36 -6.76 13.04 10.14
N ALA A 37 -6.73 11.91 9.46
CA ALA A 37 -6.20 11.82 8.11
C ALA A 37 -6.97 12.71 7.11
N LYS A 38 -8.29 12.73 7.19
CA LYS A 38 -9.13 13.59 6.35
C LYS A 38 -8.88 15.08 6.56
N SER A 39 -8.53 15.52 7.76
CA SER A 39 -8.16 16.91 8.01
C SER A 39 -6.91 17.35 7.23
N TYR A 40 -6.09 16.39 6.79
CA TYR A 40 -4.97 16.59 5.87
C TYR A 40 -5.32 16.28 4.41
N GLY A 41 -6.59 16.08 4.08
CA GLY A 41 -7.05 15.80 2.72
C GLY A 41 -6.85 14.36 2.25
N ILE A 42 -6.51 13.43 3.14
CA ILE A 42 -6.32 12.01 2.82
C ILE A 42 -7.69 11.34 2.66
N ASN A 43 -7.84 10.54 1.60
CA ASN A 43 -9.03 9.75 1.31
C ASN A 43 -8.73 8.27 0.99
N TYR A 44 -7.47 7.84 1.15
CA TYR A 44 -7.03 6.53 0.75
C TYR A 44 -5.93 6.02 1.70
N TYR A 45 -5.97 4.74 2.02
CA TYR A 45 -4.96 4.03 2.82
C TYR A 45 -4.43 2.83 2.07
N ARG A 46 -3.13 2.77 1.88
CA ARG A 46 -2.44 1.55 1.54
C ARG A 46 -2.04 0.84 2.84
N CYS A 47 -2.53 -0.36 3.03
CA CYS A 47 -2.22 -1.20 4.20
C CYS A 47 -1.03 -2.09 3.88
N HIS A 48 0.16 -1.69 4.34
CA HIS A 48 1.42 -2.36 4.01
C HIS A 48 1.48 -3.77 4.62
N SER A 49 1.36 -4.78 3.75
CA SER A 49 1.44 -6.21 4.10
C SER A 49 0.45 -6.65 5.17
N TYR A 50 -0.75 -6.05 5.22
CA TYR A 50 -1.81 -6.52 6.11
C TYR A 50 -3.20 -6.15 5.60
N THR A 51 -4.20 -6.89 6.09
CA THR A 51 -5.61 -6.55 5.95
C THR A 51 -6.11 -5.94 7.26
N PRO A 52 -6.71 -4.73 7.26
CA PRO A 52 -7.24 -4.11 8.47
C PRO A 52 -8.37 -4.93 9.11
N PRO A 53 -8.61 -4.78 10.42
CA PRO A 53 -9.75 -5.42 11.06
C PRO A 53 -11.08 -4.86 10.55
N ARG A 54 -12.16 -5.64 10.66
CA ARG A 54 -13.51 -5.23 10.22
C ARG A 54 -13.95 -3.87 10.77
N ALA A 55 -13.54 -3.54 11.99
CA ALA A 55 -13.81 -2.24 12.59
C ALA A 55 -13.23 -1.06 11.78
N ALA A 56 -12.06 -1.27 11.16
CA ALA A 56 -11.46 -0.27 10.27
C ALA A 56 -12.29 -0.08 8.99
N PHE A 57 -12.72 -1.17 8.35
CA PHE A 57 -13.58 -1.08 7.16
C PHE A 57 -14.90 -0.37 7.48
N ALA A 58 -15.57 -0.73 8.57
CA ALA A 58 -16.80 -0.06 8.99
C ALA A 58 -16.59 1.44 9.28
N ALA A 59 -15.47 1.81 9.90
CA ALA A 59 -15.12 3.20 10.13
C ALA A 59 -14.79 3.93 8.81
N ALA A 60 -14.09 3.27 7.89
CA ALA A 60 -13.74 3.81 6.59
C ALA A 60 -14.97 4.06 5.71
N ASP A 61 -15.96 3.16 5.75
CA ASP A 61 -17.26 3.35 5.09
C ASP A 61 -17.96 4.63 5.58
N ILE A 62 -17.96 4.85 6.90
CA ILE A 62 -18.57 6.03 7.51
C ILE A 62 -17.81 7.31 7.13
N GLU A 63 -16.49 7.26 7.15
CA GLU A 63 -15.64 8.45 6.94
C GLU A 63 -15.31 8.69 5.46
N GLY A 64 -15.61 7.78 4.54
CA GLY A 64 -15.32 7.90 3.11
C GLY A 64 -13.82 7.75 2.82
N ILE A 65 -13.16 6.77 3.41
CA ILE A 65 -11.79 6.37 3.14
C ILE A 65 -11.80 5.13 2.25
N TYR A 66 -10.93 5.07 1.26
CA TYR A 66 -10.72 3.89 0.43
C TYR A 66 -9.52 3.08 0.92
N PHE A 67 -9.61 1.77 0.86
CA PHE A 67 -8.53 0.85 1.20
C PHE A 67 -7.94 0.12 0.00
N GLN A 68 -6.61 0.08 -0.02
CA GLN A 68 -5.82 -0.99 -0.64
C GLN A 68 -5.33 -1.89 0.50
N ALA A 69 -5.98 -3.03 0.69
CA ALA A 69 -5.49 -4.08 1.56
C ALA A 69 -4.39 -4.89 0.86
N GLU A 70 -3.51 -5.49 1.64
CA GLU A 70 -2.48 -6.40 1.12
C GLU A 70 -2.50 -7.70 1.92
N LEU A 71 -2.12 -8.80 1.25
CA LEU A 71 -1.86 -10.05 1.94
C LEU A 71 -0.61 -9.92 2.83
N PRO A 72 -0.50 -10.70 3.91
CA PRO A 72 0.60 -10.59 4.87
C PRO A 72 1.89 -11.22 4.33
N LEU A 73 2.38 -10.68 3.21
CA LEU A 73 3.57 -11.16 2.54
C LEU A 73 4.55 -10.04 2.20
N TRP A 74 5.80 -10.28 2.55
CA TRP A 74 6.97 -9.53 2.11
C TRP A 74 8.05 -10.55 1.76
N GLY A 75 8.16 -10.90 0.49
CA GLY A 75 9.04 -11.99 0.07
C GLY A 75 8.76 -12.45 -1.35
N SER A 76 8.89 -13.75 -1.61
CA SER A 76 8.70 -14.31 -2.94
C SER A 76 7.60 -15.37 -2.96
N ILE A 77 6.82 -15.38 -4.03
CA ILE A 77 5.82 -16.41 -4.34
C ILE A 77 6.48 -17.45 -5.23
N SER A 78 6.46 -18.71 -4.78
CA SER A 78 7.00 -19.85 -5.53
C SER A 78 5.96 -20.95 -5.62
N PRO A 79 5.83 -21.63 -6.79
CA PRO A 79 4.92 -22.75 -6.93
C PRO A 79 5.25 -23.92 -5.98
N ASP A 80 6.50 -24.04 -5.55
CA ASP A 80 6.94 -25.11 -4.67
C ASP A 80 6.59 -24.88 -3.18
N ASN A 81 6.20 -23.66 -2.82
CA ASN A 81 5.86 -23.34 -1.44
C ASN A 81 4.35 -23.49 -1.17
N HIS A 82 3.86 -24.73 -1.28
CA HIS A 82 2.43 -25.03 -1.16
C HIS A 82 1.81 -24.50 0.15
N ARG A 83 2.50 -24.70 1.29
CA ARG A 83 1.98 -24.28 2.59
C ARG A 83 1.75 -22.77 2.68
N LEU A 84 2.68 -21.97 2.18
CA LEU A 84 2.54 -20.51 2.15
C LEU A 84 1.45 -20.12 1.16
N ASN A 85 1.43 -20.73 -0.02
CA ASN A 85 0.46 -20.44 -1.06
C ASN A 85 -0.97 -20.72 -0.59
N ASP A 86 -1.20 -21.89 0.04
CA ASP A 86 -2.52 -22.24 0.61
C ASP A 86 -2.96 -21.25 1.69
N PHE A 87 -2.03 -20.84 2.57
CA PHE A 87 -2.30 -19.84 3.59
C PHE A 87 -2.70 -18.49 2.96
N LEU A 88 -1.91 -17.99 2.01
CA LEU A 88 -2.16 -16.69 1.37
C LEU A 88 -3.46 -16.69 0.56
N LEU A 89 -3.75 -17.77 -0.16
CA LEU A 89 -5.02 -17.93 -0.88
C LEU A 89 -6.22 -17.94 0.07
N ASN A 90 -6.11 -18.69 1.18
CA ASN A 90 -7.15 -18.69 2.19
C ASN A 90 -7.39 -17.29 2.78
N GLU A 91 -6.32 -16.57 3.16
CA GLU A 91 -6.42 -15.18 3.63
C GLU A 91 -7.07 -14.25 2.61
N ALA A 92 -6.71 -14.40 1.32
CA ALA A 92 -7.30 -13.60 0.25
C ALA A 92 -8.82 -13.84 0.13
N TYR A 93 -9.24 -15.10 0.01
CA TYR A 93 -10.66 -15.43 -0.13
C TYR A 93 -11.46 -15.08 1.12
N MET A 94 -10.91 -15.29 2.33
CA MET A 94 -11.55 -14.81 3.56
C MET A 94 -11.71 -13.29 3.57
N THR A 95 -10.69 -12.55 3.11
CA THR A 95 -10.77 -11.09 3.01
C THR A 95 -11.88 -10.67 2.04
N LEU A 96 -11.97 -11.29 0.87
CA LEU A 96 -13.00 -11.02 -0.11
C LEU A 96 -14.40 -11.36 0.42
N ASP A 97 -14.57 -12.50 1.08
CA ASP A 97 -15.85 -12.95 1.61
C ASP A 97 -16.36 -12.08 2.77
N TYR A 98 -15.47 -11.71 3.70
CA TYR A 98 -15.86 -10.97 4.90
C TYR A 98 -15.85 -9.45 4.73
N MET A 99 -14.99 -8.93 3.87
CA MET A 99 -14.81 -7.49 3.68
C MET A 99 -15.33 -6.99 2.32
N GLY A 100 -15.59 -7.87 1.37
CA GLY A 100 -15.96 -7.51 -0.01
C GLY A 100 -17.21 -6.64 -0.15
N ASN A 101 -18.09 -6.60 0.85
CA ASN A 101 -19.27 -5.74 0.85
C ASN A 101 -19.04 -4.34 1.43
N HIS A 102 -17.84 -4.06 1.96
CA HIS A 102 -17.51 -2.72 2.43
C HIS A 102 -17.18 -1.80 1.24
N PRO A 103 -17.90 -0.69 1.02
CA PRO A 103 -17.62 0.24 -0.08
C PRO A 103 -16.22 0.89 0.03
N SER A 104 -15.62 0.89 1.19
CA SER A 104 -14.25 1.32 1.42
C SER A 104 -13.20 0.35 0.86
N PHE A 105 -13.52 -0.94 0.73
CA PHE A 105 -12.60 -1.93 0.17
C PHE A 105 -12.61 -1.84 -1.35
N THR A 106 -11.58 -1.24 -1.92
CA THR A 106 -11.50 -0.99 -3.37
C THR A 106 -10.40 -1.77 -4.06
N MET A 107 -9.34 -2.13 -3.35
CA MET A 107 -8.13 -2.73 -3.93
C MET A 107 -7.54 -3.81 -3.03
N LEU A 108 -7.04 -4.88 -3.65
CA LEU A 108 -6.29 -5.94 -2.98
C LEU A 108 -4.98 -6.19 -3.72
N GLY A 109 -3.85 -6.09 -3.00
CA GLY A 109 -2.52 -6.46 -3.48
C GLY A 109 -2.02 -7.75 -2.84
N LEU A 110 -1.15 -8.47 -3.53
CA LEU A 110 -0.57 -9.74 -3.01
C LEU A 110 0.46 -9.52 -1.89
N GLY A 111 0.90 -8.28 -1.65
CA GLY A 111 1.84 -7.93 -0.59
C GLY A 111 2.83 -6.85 -0.99
N ASN A 112 3.95 -6.77 -0.28
CA ASN A 112 4.96 -5.74 -0.46
C ASN A 112 6.29 -6.29 -0.97
N GLN A 113 6.87 -5.62 -1.96
CA GLN A 113 8.21 -5.91 -2.51
C GLN A 113 8.38 -7.39 -2.87
N LEU A 114 7.40 -7.93 -3.56
CA LEU A 114 7.39 -9.34 -3.92
C LEU A 114 8.31 -9.62 -5.10
N GLY A 115 8.93 -10.80 -5.04
CA GLY A 115 9.52 -11.50 -6.18
C GLY A 115 8.78 -12.79 -6.45
N GLY A 116 9.29 -13.56 -7.43
CA GLY A 116 8.83 -14.93 -7.68
C GLY A 116 8.07 -15.10 -8.98
N ASP A 117 7.17 -16.09 -8.99
CA ASP A 117 6.50 -16.57 -10.19
C ASP A 117 5.31 -15.69 -10.57
N VAL A 118 5.47 -14.95 -11.68
CA VAL A 118 4.46 -14.01 -12.19
C VAL A 118 3.22 -14.75 -12.74
N ASP A 119 3.39 -15.93 -13.30
CA ASP A 119 2.27 -16.70 -13.84
C ASP A 119 1.39 -17.25 -12.72
N LEU A 120 2.01 -17.66 -11.62
CA LEU A 120 1.28 -18.05 -10.42
C LEU A 120 0.52 -16.87 -9.82
N MET A 121 1.17 -15.69 -9.69
CA MET A 121 0.52 -14.46 -9.23
C MET A 121 -0.67 -14.09 -10.13
N ARG A 122 -0.51 -14.18 -11.45
CA ARG A 122 -1.58 -13.91 -12.42
C ARG A 122 -2.75 -14.85 -12.24
N ASN A 123 -2.48 -16.15 -12.09
CA ASN A 123 -3.52 -17.14 -11.83
C ASN A 123 -4.31 -16.85 -10.54
N TRP A 124 -3.65 -16.36 -9.50
CA TRP A 124 -4.33 -15.94 -8.27
C TRP A 124 -5.24 -14.74 -8.50
N LEU A 125 -4.75 -13.68 -9.16
CA LEU A 125 -5.58 -12.52 -9.45
C LEU A 125 -6.78 -12.86 -10.35
N ASP A 126 -6.61 -13.76 -11.30
CA ASP A 126 -7.72 -14.24 -12.13
C ASP A 126 -8.75 -15.04 -11.31
N GLY A 127 -8.28 -15.83 -10.35
CA GLY A 127 -9.14 -16.50 -9.37
C GLY A 127 -9.94 -15.50 -8.52
N PHE A 128 -9.27 -14.47 -8.02
CA PHE A 128 -9.93 -13.42 -7.22
C PHE A 128 -10.96 -12.64 -8.03
N ARG A 129 -10.66 -12.28 -9.28
CA ARG A 129 -11.64 -11.62 -10.18
C ARG A 129 -12.86 -12.47 -10.50
N LYS A 130 -12.67 -13.77 -10.63
CA LYS A 130 -13.80 -14.70 -10.81
C LYS A 130 -14.67 -14.81 -9.56
N HIS A 131 -14.05 -14.69 -8.39
CA HIS A 131 -14.74 -14.75 -7.10
C HIS A 131 -15.46 -13.43 -6.78
N ASP A 132 -14.77 -12.30 -6.94
CA ASP A 132 -15.34 -10.97 -6.75
C ASP A 132 -14.72 -9.97 -7.74
N ASN A 133 -15.50 -9.52 -8.71
CA ASN A 133 -15.04 -8.59 -9.74
C ASN A 133 -15.29 -7.12 -9.42
N ARG A 134 -15.68 -6.80 -8.20
CA ARG A 134 -15.96 -5.43 -7.75
C ARG A 134 -14.70 -4.67 -7.34
N HIS A 135 -13.61 -5.39 -7.05
CA HIS A 135 -12.35 -4.84 -6.59
C HIS A 135 -11.30 -4.81 -7.69
N LEU A 136 -10.26 -4.01 -7.49
CA LEU A 136 -9.08 -3.98 -8.33
C LEU A 136 -7.96 -4.80 -7.67
N TYR A 137 -7.18 -5.50 -8.49
CA TYR A 137 -6.16 -6.43 -8.04
C TYR A 137 -4.80 -6.10 -8.61
N SER A 138 -3.74 -6.24 -7.80
CA SER A 138 -2.36 -6.06 -8.23
C SER A 138 -1.44 -7.15 -7.69
N PHE A 139 -0.30 -7.34 -8.36
CA PHE A 139 0.74 -8.27 -7.91
C PHE A 139 1.42 -7.83 -6.59
N GLY A 140 1.07 -6.67 -6.08
CA GLY A 140 1.61 -6.09 -4.87
C GLY A 140 2.28 -4.75 -5.11
N SER A 141 2.92 -4.24 -4.08
CA SER A 141 3.50 -2.90 -4.08
C SER A 141 5.00 -2.94 -4.20
N ASN A 142 5.56 -2.16 -5.13
CA ASN A 142 6.99 -1.96 -5.31
C ASN A 142 7.80 -3.26 -5.52
N ASN A 143 7.28 -4.17 -6.31
CA ASN A 143 7.79 -5.52 -6.49
C ASN A 143 9.13 -5.59 -7.25
N PHE A 144 9.87 -6.68 -7.03
CA PHE A 144 11.11 -7.03 -7.75
C PHE A 144 10.82 -7.88 -9.00
N LEU A 145 9.86 -7.45 -9.82
CA LEU A 145 9.42 -8.18 -11.01
C LEU A 145 9.98 -7.58 -12.31
N GLY A 146 11.08 -6.85 -12.21
CA GLY A 146 11.76 -6.28 -13.36
C GLY A 146 11.43 -4.81 -13.63
N TRP A 147 11.82 -4.34 -14.81
CA TRP A 147 11.83 -2.91 -15.17
C TRP A 147 10.65 -2.47 -16.05
N GLY A 148 9.75 -3.39 -16.37
CA GLY A 148 8.69 -3.17 -17.35
C GLY A 148 7.51 -2.31 -16.89
N GLY A 149 7.49 -1.85 -15.64
CA GLY A 149 6.33 -1.16 -15.08
C GLY A 149 5.20 -2.10 -14.73
N ALA A 150 3.98 -1.75 -15.09
CA ALA A 150 2.81 -2.60 -14.87
C ALA A 150 2.89 -3.87 -15.74
N ILE A 151 2.64 -5.01 -15.11
CA ILE A 151 2.69 -6.32 -15.74
C ILE A 151 1.27 -6.71 -16.17
N ASP A 152 1.15 -7.42 -17.27
CA ASP A 152 -0.15 -7.90 -17.73
C ASP A 152 -0.77 -8.86 -16.70
N GLY A 153 -2.04 -8.63 -16.40
CA GLY A 153 -2.79 -9.35 -15.37
C GLY A 153 -3.09 -8.52 -14.11
N GLU A 154 -2.43 -7.39 -13.88
CA GLU A 154 -2.80 -6.47 -12.80
C GLU A 154 -3.67 -5.31 -13.29
N ASP A 155 -4.50 -4.73 -12.41
CA ASP A 155 -5.40 -3.63 -12.74
C ASP A 155 -4.77 -2.26 -12.49
N TYR A 156 -3.79 -2.19 -11.60
CA TYR A 156 -3.04 -0.99 -11.23
C TYR A 156 -1.63 -1.35 -10.75
N LEU A 157 -0.73 -0.38 -10.79
CA LEU A 157 0.63 -0.51 -10.29
C LEU A 157 0.83 0.39 -9.07
N THR A 158 1.33 -0.16 -7.99
CA THR A 158 1.77 0.60 -6.80
C THR A 158 3.29 0.59 -6.74
N THR A 159 3.91 1.77 -6.87
CA THR A 159 5.37 1.88 -6.90
C THR A 159 5.85 3.24 -6.39
N CYS A 160 7.06 3.28 -5.83
CA CYS A 160 7.77 4.53 -5.56
C CYS A 160 8.76 4.90 -6.69
N ARG A 161 8.71 4.20 -7.83
CA ARG A 161 9.65 4.34 -8.93
C ARG A 161 9.02 4.99 -10.15
N VAL A 162 8.71 6.26 -9.99
CA VAL A 162 8.17 7.08 -11.06
C VAL A 162 9.20 8.15 -11.45
N GLY A 163 9.62 8.13 -12.69
CA GLY A 163 10.68 9.00 -13.17
C GLY A 163 12.07 8.60 -12.63
N GLY A 164 13.01 9.50 -12.64
CA GLY A 164 14.39 9.28 -12.20
C GLY A 164 15.37 9.61 -13.32
N GLY A 165 16.66 9.55 -13.11
CA GLY A 165 17.75 9.99 -13.97
C GLY A 165 17.61 9.77 -15.49
N GLU A 166 18.63 10.06 -16.23
CA GLU A 166 18.64 9.96 -17.70
C GLU A 166 18.15 8.58 -18.17
N GLY A 167 17.20 8.55 -19.10
CA GLY A 167 16.57 7.32 -19.59
C GLY A 167 15.41 6.78 -18.75
N TYR A 168 15.18 7.32 -17.56
CA TYR A 168 14.12 6.87 -16.65
C TYR A 168 13.00 7.89 -16.41
N THR A 169 13.14 9.10 -16.92
CA THR A 169 12.16 10.18 -16.75
C THR A 169 10.78 9.89 -17.32
N THR A 170 10.68 8.90 -18.21
CA THR A 170 9.43 8.48 -18.86
C THR A 170 9.02 7.06 -18.50
N HIS A 171 9.61 6.49 -17.46
CA HIS A 171 9.37 5.10 -17.09
C HIS A 171 8.77 5.00 -15.70
N VAL A 172 7.84 4.07 -15.56
CA VAL A 172 7.38 3.52 -14.30
C VAL A 172 7.98 2.13 -14.18
N ARG A 173 8.54 1.82 -13.03
CA ARG A 173 9.21 0.53 -12.82
C ARG A 173 8.64 -0.19 -11.63
N SER A 174 8.67 -1.50 -11.67
CA SER A 174 8.25 -2.38 -10.58
C SER A 174 9.37 -2.73 -9.60
N SER A 175 10.60 -2.24 -9.81
CA SER A 175 11.74 -2.52 -8.96
C SER A 175 12.01 -1.42 -7.92
N PHE A 176 12.93 -1.63 -6.96
CA PHE A 176 13.08 -0.85 -5.75
C PHE A 176 13.79 0.51 -5.91
N ALA A 177 13.27 1.61 -5.34
CA ALA A 177 13.71 2.96 -5.63
C ALA A 177 14.90 3.47 -4.80
N PHE A 178 15.05 3.04 -3.56
CA PHE A 178 16.13 3.55 -2.73
C PHE A 178 17.50 3.19 -3.20
N VAL A 179 17.64 1.96 -3.70
CA VAL A 179 18.91 1.38 -4.14
C VAL A 179 19.43 2.08 -5.38
N ASP A 180 18.56 2.71 -6.14
CA ASP A 180 18.86 3.32 -7.41
C ASP A 180 18.26 4.73 -7.55
N ALA A 181 18.35 5.51 -6.46
CA ALA A 181 17.81 6.85 -6.38
C ALA A 181 18.23 7.75 -7.56
N GLU A 182 19.44 7.63 -8.04
CA GLU A 182 19.94 8.35 -9.22
C GLU A 182 19.22 7.94 -10.50
N LYS A 183 18.73 6.71 -10.58
CA LYS A 183 18.11 6.12 -11.77
C LYS A 183 16.64 5.77 -11.56
N GLY A 184 16.24 5.66 -10.32
CA GLY A 184 15.05 4.95 -9.93
C GLY A 184 13.85 5.75 -9.61
N GLY A 185 14.00 6.94 -9.15
CA GLY A 185 12.82 7.64 -8.77
C GLY A 185 13.06 9.00 -8.19
N ILE A 186 12.29 9.94 -8.68
CA ILE A 186 12.32 11.31 -8.17
C ILE A 186 11.50 11.50 -6.92
N LEU A 187 10.58 10.57 -6.60
CA LEU A 187 9.69 10.69 -5.43
C LEU A 187 10.44 10.78 -4.11
N ASN A 188 11.53 10.00 -3.98
CA ASN A 188 12.36 9.97 -2.76
C ASN A 188 13.75 10.56 -2.96
N ASN A 189 14.04 11.09 -4.13
CA ASN A 189 15.34 11.63 -4.51
C ASN A 189 15.35 13.17 -4.62
N THR A 190 14.26 13.82 -4.37
CA THR A 190 14.14 15.27 -4.40
C THR A 190 13.69 15.80 -3.04
N ARG A 191 13.96 17.07 -2.78
CA ARG A 191 13.41 17.73 -1.59
C ARG A 191 11.88 17.76 -1.68
N PRO A 192 11.17 17.72 -0.54
CA PRO A 192 9.73 17.88 -0.51
C PRO A 192 9.31 19.13 -1.27
N ASN A 193 8.37 18.99 -2.19
CA ASN A 193 7.82 20.12 -2.94
C ASN A 193 6.41 19.80 -3.44
N THR A 194 5.67 20.83 -3.82
CA THR A 194 4.31 20.75 -4.36
C THR A 194 4.25 20.98 -5.88
N ARG A 195 5.40 21.03 -6.53
CA ARG A 195 5.52 21.36 -7.97
C ARG A 195 5.88 20.16 -8.85
N ALA A 196 6.17 19.02 -8.24
CA ALA A 196 6.52 17.83 -8.99
C ALA A 196 5.35 17.38 -9.88
N ASP A 197 5.62 17.21 -11.15
CA ASP A 197 4.68 16.71 -12.15
C ASP A 197 5.21 15.38 -12.72
N TYR A 198 4.46 14.33 -12.50
CA TYR A 198 4.80 12.97 -12.93
C TYR A 198 4.06 12.54 -14.19
N THR A 199 3.29 13.42 -14.80
CA THR A 199 2.45 13.12 -15.96
C THR A 199 3.25 12.48 -17.08
N ALA A 200 4.42 13.05 -17.42
CA ALA A 200 5.27 12.51 -18.47
C ALA A 200 5.82 11.12 -18.10
N ALA A 201 6.18 10.92 -16.85
CA ALA A 201 6.75 9.65 -16.38
C ALA A 201 5.75 8.50 -16.41
N ILE A 202 4.47 8.77 -16.16
CA ILE A 202 3.41 7.75 -16.13
C ILE A 202 2.65 7.63 -17.45
N ALA A 203 2.88 8.52 -18.42
CA ALA A 203 2.10 8.61 -19.65
C ALA A 203 2.08 7.32 -20.48
N LYS A 204 3.13 6.50 -20.38
CA LYS A 204 3.24 5.23 -21.09
C LYS A 204 2.76 4.03 -20.29
N SER A 205 2.36 4.21 -19.05
CA SER A 205 1.83 3.11 -18.26
C SER A 205 0.47 2.66 -18.81
N PRO A 206 0.28 1.37 -19.11
CA PRO A 206 -1.01 0.86 -19.57
C PRO A 206 -2.03 0.74 -18.46
N ARG A 207 -1.62 0.96 -17.20
CA ARG A 207 -2.45 0.86 -16.01
C ARG A 207 -2.31 2.12 -15.15
N PRO A 208 -3.29 2.44 -14.30
CA PRO A 208 -3.15 3.48 -13.30
C PRO A 208 -1.95 3.24 -12.40
N VAL A 209 -1.22 4.29 -12.07
CA VAL A 209 -0.05 4.24 -11.19
C VAL A 209 -0.36 4.97 -9.90
N ILE A 210 -0.12 4.28 -8.79
CA ILE A 210 -0.25 4.81 -7.44
C ILE A 210 1.16 4.89 -6.85
N SER A 211 1.57 6.09 -6.44
CA SER A 211 2.82 6.23 -5.69
C SER A 211 2.64 5.79 -4.24
N HIS A 212 3.66 5.16 -3.67
CA HIS A 212 3.67 4.81 -2.26
C HIS A 212 5.05 5.06 -1.65
N GLU A 213 5.09 5.07 -0.32
CA GLU A 213 6.30 5.37 0.45
C GLU A 213 6.99 6.65 -0.02
N THR A 214 6.19 7.60 -0.50
CA THR A 214 6.67 8.89 -0.99
C THR A 214 7.07 9.77 0.17
N GLY A 215 8.25 10.40 0.06
CA GLY A 215 8.69 11.34 1.08
C GLY A 215 9.25 10.65 2.32
N GLN A 216 9.93 9.55 2.17
CA GLN A 216 10.68 8.90 3.27
C GLN A 216 11.86 9.77 3.70
N PHE A 217 11.54 10.99 4.14
CA PHE A 217 12.52 11.95 4.65
C PHE A 217 12.81 11.65 6.12
N GLN A 218 14.06 11.62 6.46
CA GLN A 218 14.49 11.53 7.85
C GLN A 218 14.21 12.84 8.55
N ILE A 219 13.51 12.77 9.67
CA ILE A 219 13.22 13.91 10.55
C ILE A 219 13.60 13.53 11.98
N TYR A 220 14.00 14.51 12.75
CA TYR A 220 14.21 14.29 14.19
C TYR A 220 12.89 14.02 14.88
N PRO A 221 12.85 13.06 15.82
CA PRO A 221 11.64 12.81 16.61
C PRO A 221 11.33 14.00 17.52
N ASP A 222 10.05 14.20 17.79
CA ASP A 222 9.65 15.10 18.86
C ASP A 222 9.70 14.34 20.20
N TYR A 223 10.67 14.65 21.03
CA TYR A 223 10.87 13.98 22.33
C TYR A 223 9.72 14.22 23.32
N LYS A 224 8.82 15.18 23.07
CA LYS A 224 7.57 15.31 23.84
C LYS A 224 6.62 14.13 23.64
N GLU A 225 6.83 13.35 22.60
CA GLU A 225 6.09 12.10 22.39
C GLU A 225 6.30 11.08 23.51
N LEU A 226 7.43 11.16 24.25
CA LEU A 226 7.71 10.31 25.43
C LEU A 226 6.60 10.37 26.47
N GLU A 227 6.03 11.54 26.70
CA GLU A 227 4.97 11.76 27.69
C GLU A 227 3.66 11.03 27.37
N LYS A 228 3.48 10.60 26.12
CA LYS A 228 2.29 9.86 25.66
C LYS A 228 2.32 8.38 26.03
N TYR A 229 3.49 7.85 26.37
CA TYR A 229 3.66 6.42 26.68
C TYR A 229 3.30 6.15 28.15
N THR A 230 2.03 6.18 28.45
CA THR A 230 1.49 5.98 29.81
C THR A 230 0.93 4.58 30.05
N GLY A 231 1.02 3.69 29.07
CA GLY A 231 0.46 2.33 29.13
C GLY A 231 1.53 1.25 29.32
N VAL A 232 1.29 0.10 28.69
CA VAL A 232 2.15 -1.10 28.83
C VAL A 232 3.44 -1.03 28.01
N LEU A 233 3.49 -0.18 27.00
CA LEU A 233 4.68 -0.01 26.19
C LEU A 233 5.56 1.11 26.72
N HIS A 234 6.85 0.85 26.76
CA HIS A 234 7.87 1.81 27.16
C HIS A 234 8.68 2.23 25.93
N PRO A 235 8.91 3.53 25.70
CA PRO A 235 9.55 4.05 24.48
C PRO A 235 11.08 4.02 24.56
N TYR A 236 11.66 2.88 24.91
CA TYR A 236 13.13 2.73 25.08
C TYR A 236 13.97 3.28 23.93
N ASN A 237 13.55 2.99 22.69
CA ASN A 237 14.30 3.45 21.51
C ASN A 237 14.30 4.97 21.40
N LEU A 238 13.18 5.62 21.72
CA LEU A 238 13.08 7.07 21.67
C LEU A 238 13.85 7.75 22.81
N GLU A 239 13.94 7.09 23.98
CA GLU A 239 14.73 7.59 25.11
C GLU A 239 16.23 7.50 24.86
N ILE A 240 16.67 6.46 24.14
CA ILE A 240 18.08 6.24 23.83
C ILE A 240 18.54 7.10 22.66
N PHE A 241 17.68 7.38 21.70
CA PHE A 241 17.97 8.18 20.51
C PHE A 241 18.27 9.63 20.84
#